data_e89d3d300c8898b43e85672bc1a4b51a
#
_entry.id   e89d3d300c8898b43e85672bc1a4b51a
#
_cell.length_a   1.000
_cell.length_b   1.000
_cell.length_c   1.000
_cell.angle_alpha   90.00
_cell.angle_beta   90.00
_cell.angle_gamma   90.00
#
_symmetry.space_group_name_H-M   'P 1'
#
loop_
_entity.id
_entity.type
_entity.pdbx_description
1 polymer ?
#
loop_
_entity_poly.entity_id
_entity_poly.type
_entity_poly.pdbx_seq_one_letter_code
_entity_poly.pdbx_strand_id
1 'polypeptide(L)'
;MSAATDIVDAAVDAALVLAAEGTWRDISLRQIAEKAQIPLVDLFARASGKNALLDRLSARLDAAALATAATPSEDVHDRLFDAAMARIEAMEPHRSALTSIYLGRAALSLAPRFPRTARAILEAAGVDATSPRLIAMTAVWVRCAQVWRDDTGALNRTMAEIDLRLKQMRERLGKMGAGF
;
A
#
# COMPACT_ATOMS: atom_id res chain seq x y z
N MET A 1 -20.57 -5.22 -9.32
CA MET A 1 -19.20 -5.81 -9.20
C MET A 1 -19.15 -7.02 -10.10
N SER A 2 -18.09 -7.18 -10.89
CA SER A 2 -17.96 -8.30 -11.82
C SER A 2 -17.49 -9.57 -11.08
N ALA A 3 -18.03 -10.76 -11.43
CA ALA A 3 -17.60 -12.05 -10.87
C ALA A 3 -16.08 -12.30 -10.97
N ALA A 4 -15.42 -11.69 -11.95
CA ALA A 4 -13.95 -11.74 -12.10
C ALA A 4 -13.20 -10.99 -11.00
N THR A 5 -13.74 -9.87 -10.51
CA THR A 5 -13.18 -9.08 -9.41
C THR A 5 -13.32 -9.85 -8.09
N ASP A 6 -14.44 -10.51 -7.90
CA ASP A 6 -14.72 -11.30 -6.68
C ASP A 6 -13.73 -12.46 -6.50
N ILE A 7 -13.37 -13.18 -7.60
CA ILE A 7 -12.40 -14.29 -7.55
C ILE A 7 -11.01 -13.81 -7.10
N VAL A 8 -10.52 -12.71 -7.66
CA VAL A 8 -9.18 -12.20 -7.29
C VAL A 8 -9.19 -11.63 -5.88
N ASP A 9 -10.27 -10.98 -5.47
CA ASP A 9 -10.40 -10.46 -4.10
C ASP A 9 -10.47 -11.59 -3.07
N ALA A 10 -11.26 -12.63 -3.32
CA ALA A 10 -11.28 -13.82 -2.47
C ALA A 10 -9.90 -14.50 -2.36
N ALA A 11 -9.16 -14.56 -3.47
CA ALA A 11 -7.80 -15.07 -3.46
C ALA A 11 -6.83 -14.17 -2.67
N VAL A 12 -7.00 -12.84 -2.71
CA VAL A 12 -6.22 -11.90 -1.89
C VAL A 12 -6.51 -12.11 -0.41
N ASP A 13 -7.77 -12.28 -0.02
CA ASP A 13 -8.14 -12.53 1.37
C ASP A 13 -7.57 -13.86 1.88
N ALA A 14 -7.66 -14.93 1.08
CA ALA A 14 -7.05 -16.21 1.40
C ALA A 14 -5.50 -16.11 1.51
N ALA A 15 -4.87 -15.35 0.62
CA ALA A 15 -3.43 -15.10 0.66
C ALA A 15 -2.99 -14.36 1.92
N LEU A 16 -3.78 -13.39 2.40
CA LEU A 16 -3.53 -12.68 3.66
C LEU A 16 -3.64 -13.60 4.87
N VAL A 17 -4.65 -14.47 4.91
CA VAL A 17 -4.78 -15.47 5.99
C VAL A 17 -3.55 -16.38 6.02
N LEU A 18 -3.17 -16.97 4.90
CA LEU A 18 -2.00 -17.86 4.82
C LEU A 18 -0.70 -17.13 5.18
N ALA A 19 -0.53 -15.86 4.74
CA ALA A 19 0.65 -15.07 5.05
C ALA A 19 0.74 -14.66 6.53
N ALA A 20 -0.39 -14.57 7.22
CA ALA A 20 -0.42 -14.31 8.67
C ALA A 20 0.00 -15.54 9.49
N GLU A 21 -0.28 -16.75 8.98
CA GLU A 21 0.00 -18.03 9.64
C GLU A 21 1.38 -18.61 9.26
N GLY A 22 1.98 -18.15 8.15
CA GLY A 22 3.20 -18.73 7.62
C GLY A 22 4.10 -17.73 6.88
N THR A 23 5.15 -18.29 6.27
CA THR A 23 6.10 -17.51 5.49
C THR A 23 5.57 -17.29 4.07
N TRP A 24 5.38 -16.03 3.66
CA TRP A 24 4.91 -15.69 2.30
C TRP A 24 5.66 -16.40 1.16
N ARG A 25 6.96 -16.60 1.33
CA ARG A 25 7.79 -17.28 0.33
C ARG A 25 7.28 -18.69 0.01
N ASP A 26 6.85 -19.42 1.02
CA ASP A 26 6.54 -20.85 0.93
C ASP A 26 5.08 -21.08 0.50
N ILE A 27 4.27 -20.05 0.45
CA ILE A 27 2.88 -20.10 -0.01
C ILE A 27 2.85 -20.18 -1.53
N SER A 28 2.18 -21.20 -2.06
CA SER A 28 1.94 -21.39 -3.50
C SER A 28 0.58 -20.82 -3.94
N LEU A 29 0.44 -20.55 -5.25
CA LEU A 29 -0.85 -20.14 -5.81
C LEU A 29 -1.91 -21.24 -5.64
N ARG A 30 -1.50 -22.52 -5.66
CA ARG A 30 -2.39 -23.66 -5.40
C ARG A 30 -2.99 -23.58 -3.99
N GLN A 31 -2.17 -23.40 -2.96
CA GLN A 31 -2.64 -23.26 -1.58
C GLN A 31 -3.61 -22.09 -1.40
N ILE A 32 -3.34 -20.97 -2.11
CA ILE A 32 -4.24 -19.81 -2.11
C ILE A 32 -5.58 -20.18 -2.75
N ALA A 33 -5.58 -20.87 -3.90
CA ALA A 33 -6.79 -21.32 -4.57
C ALA A 33 -7.60 -22.29 -3.71
N GLU A 34 -6.95 -23.25 -3.07
CA GLU A 34 -7.55 -24.21 -2.14
C GLU A 34 -8.19 -23.48 -0.93
N LYS A 35 -7.46 -22.57 -0.30
CA LYS A 35 -7.95 -21.77 0.84
C LYS A 35 -9.13 -20.88 0.46
N ALA A 36 -9.11 -20.31 -0.75
CA ALA A 36 -10.19 -19.49 -1.28
C ALA A 36 -11.39 -20.31 -1.83
N GLN A 37 -11.27 -21.63 -1.91
CA GLN A 37 -12.25 -22.53 -2.53
C GLN A 37 -12.52 -22.18 -4.01
N ILE A 38 -11.48 -21.78 -4.74
CA ILE A 38 -11.53 -21.40 -6.16
C ILE A 38 -10.77 -22.45 -6.97
N PRO A 39 -11.31 -22.92 -8.12
CA PRO A 39 -10.55 -23.77 -9.03
C PRO A 39 -9.24 -23.07 -9.45
N LEU A 40 -8.10 -23.78 -9.36
CA LEU A 40 -6.80 -23.19 -9.70
C LEU A 40 -6.75 -22.64 -11.13
N VAL A 41 -7.45 -23.28 -12.07
CA VAL A 41 -7.54 -22.82 -13.47
C VAL A 41 -8.20 -21.47 -13.58
N ASP A 42 -9.25 -21.21 -12.79
CA ASP A 42 -9.98 -19.94 -12.80
C ASP A 42 -9.16 -18.82 -12.14
N LEU A 43 -8.45 -19.13 -11.07
CA LEU A 43 -7.53 -18.19 -10.44
C LEU A 43 -6.36 -17.87 -11.38
N PHE A 44 -5.72 -18.89 -11.97
CA PHE A 44 -4.56 -18.69 -12.85
C PHE A 44 -4.91 -17.87 -14.11
N ALA A 45 -6.11 -18.03 -14.63
CA ALA A 45 -6.58 -17.24 -15.79
C ALA A 45 -6.69 -15.73 -15.46
N ARG A 46 -6.90 -15.35 -14.19
CA ARG A 46 -7.10 -13.96 -13.74
C ARG A 46 -5.89 -13.39 -13.02
N ALA A 47 -5.13 -14.24 -12.35
CA ALA A 47 -3.94 -13.88 -11.58
C ALA A 47 -2.89 -14.99 -11.79
N SER A 48 -2.03 -14.82 -12.80
CA SER A 48 -1.03 -15.82 -13.20
C SER A 48 0.09 -16.05 -12.16
N GLY A 49 0.03 -15.40 -11.01
CA GLY A 49 1.00 -15.58 -9.92
C GLY A 49 0.74 -14.65 -8.73
N LYS A 50 1.49 -14.88 -7.65
CA LYS A 50 1.38 -14.10 -6.41
C LYS A 50 1.56 -12.59 -6.60
N ASN A 51 2.35 -12.17 -7.59
CA ASN A 51 2.54 -10.74 -7.87
C ASN A 51 1.24 -10.04 -8.30
N ALA A 52 0.40 -10.71 -9.11
CA ALA A 52 -0.90 -10.16 -9.48
C ALA A 52 -1.83 -9.98 -8.26
N LEU A 53 -1.77 -10.91 -7.29
CA LEU A 53 -2.50 -10.77 -6.03
C LEU A 53 -1.95 -9.60 -5.19
N LEU A 54 -0.63 -9.40 -5.14
CA LEU A 54 -0.03 -8.24 -4.47
C LEU A 54 -0.38 -6.92 -5.16
N ASP A 55 -0.52 -6.90 -6.49
CA ASP A 55 -0.99 -5.73 -7.24
C ASP A 55 -2.43 -5.38 -6.87
N ARG A 56 -3.30 -6.41 -6.76
CA ARG A 56 -4.69 -6.22 -6.35
C ARG A 56 -4.80 -5.75 -4.90
N LEU A 57 -4.02 -6.36 -3.99
CA LEU A 57 -3.94 -5.94 -2.59
C LEU A 57 -3.49 -4.48 -2.48
N SER A 58 -2.41 -4.10 -3.19
CA SER A 58 -1.94 -2.71 -3.18
C SER A 58 -3.02 -1.75 -3.67
N ALA A 59 -3.76 -2.11 -4.73
CA ALA A 59 -4.86 -1.29 -5.24
C ALA A 59 -6.01 -1.14 -4.22
N ARG A 60 -6.34 -2.20 -3.46
CA ARG A 60 -7.33 -2.13 -2.37
C ARG A 60 -6.89 -1.16 -1.27
N LEU A 61 -5.63 -1.25 -0.86
CA LEU A 61 -5.07 -0.36 0.15
C LEU A 61 -4.95 1.09 -0.36
N ASP A 62 -4.58 1.29 -1.63
CA ASP A 62 -4.51 2.61 -2.25
C ASP A 62 -5.90 3.26 -2.37
N ALA A 63 -6.98 2.46 -2.49
CA ALA A 63 -8.35 2.96 -2.50
C ALA A 63 -8.73 3.67 -1.19
N ALA A 64 -8.19 3.25 -0.04
CA ALA A 64 -8.40 3.95 1.23
C ALA A 64 -7.80 5.37 1.21
N ALA A 65 -6.58 5.52 0.67
CA ALA A 65 -5.98 6.84 0.47
C ALA A 65 -6.82 7.71 -0.47
N LEU A 66 -7.27 7.16 -1.60
CA LEU A 66 -8.07 7.91 -2.58
C LEU A 66 -9.44 8.32 -2.04
N ALA A 67 -10.02 7.55 -1.10
CA ALA A 67 -11.31 7.87 -0.49
C ALA A 67 -11.27 9.18 0.34
N THR A 68 -10.11 9.60 0.84
CA THR A 68 -9.98 10.87 1.60
C THR A 68 -10.28 12.10 0.74
N ALA A 69 -10.18 11.99 -0.58
CA ALA A 69 -10.53 13.07 -1.51
C ALA A 69 -12.03 13.46 -1.46
N ALA A 70 -12.91 12.62 -0.88
CA ALA A 70 -14.33 12.94 -0.73
C ALA A 70 -14.60 14.02 0.36
N THR A 71 -13.72 14.12 1.37
CA THR A 71 -13.82 15.08 2.47
C THR A 71 -12.43 15.66 2.76
N PRO A 72 -11.88 16.48 1.84
CA PRO A 72 -10.50 16.94 1.95
C PRO A 72 -10.35 18.00 3.04
N SER A 73 -9.24 17.94 3.78
CA SER A 73 -8.77 19.01 4.65
C SER A 73 -8.39 20.27 3.82
N GLU A 74 -8.40 21.45 4.43
CA GLU A 74 -8.10 22.69 3.72
C GLU A 74 -6.62 22.77 3.29
N ASP A 75 -5.69 22.42 4.19
CA ASP A 75 -4.26 22.46 3.94
C ASP A 75 -3.78 21.23 3.14
N VAL A 76 -2.87 21.46 2.20
CA VAL A 76 -2.30 20.40 1.35
C VAL A 76 -1.48 19.39 2.18
N HIS A 77 -0.77 19.87 3.23
CA HIS A 77 -0.01 18.99 4.10
C HIS A 77 -0.93 18.01 4.82
N ASP A 78 -2.06 18.52 5.36
CA ASP A 78 -3.03 17.70 6.05
C ASP A 78 -3.69 16.70 5.11
N ARG A 79 -4.03 17.09 3.86
CA ARG A 79 -4.55 16.15 2.85
C ARG A 79 -3.56 15.02 2.54
N LEU A 80 -2.27 15.33 2.41
CA LEU A 80 -1.23 14.32 2.18
C LEU A 80 -1.08 13.40 3.40
N PHE A 81 -1.14 13.97 4.61
CA PHE A 81 -1.09 13.22 5.86
C PHE A 81 -2.30 12.28 5.98
N ASP A 82 -3.51 12.79 5.78
CA ASP A 82 -4.75 12.03 5.87
C ASP A 82 -4.76 10.86 4.87
N ALA A 83 -4.36 11.10 3.63
CA ALA A 83 -4.26 10.05 2.60
C ALA A 83 -3.23 8.97 2.96
N ALA A 84 -2.06 9.36 3.49
CA ALA A 84 -1.05 8.41 3.92
C ALA A 84 -1.53 7.61 5.14
N MET A 85 -2.18 8.26 6.11
CA MET A 85 -2.73 7.62 7.31
C MET A 85 -3.87 6.65 6.98
N ALA A 86 -4.83 7.06 6.15
CA ALA A 86 -5.93 6.18 5.74
C ALA A 86 -5.42 4.86 5.12
N ARG A 87 -4.33 4.93 4.34
CA ARG A 87 -3.70 3.73 3.80
C ARG A 87 -3.02 2.89 4.87
N ILE A 88 -2.35 3.51 5.85
CA ILE A 88 -1.74 2.80 6.99
C ILE A 88 -2.82 2.11 7.82
N GLU A 89 -3.92 2.79 8.12
CA GLU A 89 -5.05 2.24 8.86
C GLU A 89 -5.68 1.05 8.12
N ALA A 90 -5.81 1.12 6.80
CA ALA A 90 -6.25 -0.01 5.99
C ALA A 90 -5.28 -1.20 6.01
N MET A 91 -3.99 -0.99 6.32
CA MET A 91 -3.00 -2.05 6.48
C MET A 91 -3.06 -2.73 7.86
N GLU A 92 -3.56 -2.05 8.89
CA GLU A 92 -3.55 -2.55 10.28
C GLU A 92 -4.22 -3.91 10.47
N PRO A 93 -5.42 -4.17 9.96
CA PRO A 93 -6.07 -5.48 10.10
C PRO A 93 -5.24 -6.63 9.49
N HIS A 94 -4.31 -6.30 8.62
CA HIS A 94 -3.47 -7.25 7.88
C HIS A 94 -2.00 -7.20 8.30
N ARG A 95 -1.68 -6.59 9.44
CA ARG A 95 -0.29 -6.32 9.88
C ARG A 95 0.59 -7.57 9.87
N SER A 96 0.14 -8.68 10.44
CA SER A 96 0.90 -9.94 10.48
C SER A 96 1.23 -10.44 9.07
N ALA A 97 0.22 -10.51 8.20
CA ALA A 97 0.39 -10.94 6.81
C ALA A 97 1.34 -10.02 6.03
N LEU A 98 1.13 -8.70 6.14
CA LEU A 98 1.95 -7.70 5.46
C LEU A 98 3.39 -7.74 5.96
N THR A 99 3.62 -7.92 7.26
CA THR A 99 4.96 -8.08 7.81
C THR A 99 5.66 -9.30 7.22
N SER A 100 4.97 -10.46 7.11
CA SER A 100 5.49 -11.67 6.45
C SER A 100 5.85 -11.42 4.98
N ILE A 101 5.03 -10.63 4.26
CA ILE A 101 5.27 -10.25 2.85
C ILE A 101 6.46 -9.27 2.74
N TYR A 102 6.61 -8.34 3.69
CA TYR A 102 7.69 -7.34 3.70
C TYR A 102 9.05 -7.90 4.17
N LEU A 103 9.07 -9.10 4.79
CA LEU A 103 10.32 -9.73 5.23
C LEU A 103 11.06 -10.41 4.05
N GLY A 104 12.37 -10.27 4.03
CA GLY A 104 13.25 -10.95 3.10
C GLY A 104 13.14 -10.48 1.64
N ARG A 105 13.43 -11.38 0.69
CA ARG A 105 13.41 -11.09 -0.76
C ARG A 105 12.03 -10.70 -1.30
N ALA A 106 10.96 -11.03 -0.61
CA ALA A 106 9.61 -10.61 -0.97
C ALA A 106 9.44 -9.08 -0.91
N ALA A 107 10.20 -8.37 -0.08
CA ALA A 107 10.23 -6.92 -0.05
C ALA A 107 10.61 -6.30 -1.42
N LEU A 108 11.48 -6.96 -2.20
CA LEU A 108 11.84 -6.53 -3.55
C LEU A 108 10.65 -6.60 -4.51
N SER A 109 9.73 -7.55 -4.30
CA SER A 109 8.50 -7.67 -5.10
C SER A 109 7.54 -6.50 -4.88
N LEU A 110 7.66 -5.78 -3.76
CA LEU A 110 6.81 -4.62 -3.45
C LEU A 110 7.35 -3.31 -3.99
N ALA A 111 8.66 -3.23 -4.26
CA ALA A 111 9.31 -2.01 -4.73
C ALA A 111 8.65 -1.38 -5.96
N PRO A 112 8.20 -2.13 -6.99
CA PRO A 112 7.51 -1.55 -8.14
C PRO A 112 6.15 -0.91 -7.81
N ARG A 113 5.56 -1.23 -6.64
CA ARG A 113 4.24 -0.72 -6.21
C ARG A 113 4.33 0.60 -5.44
N PHE A 114 5.49 0.93 -4.88
CA PHE A 114 5.67 2.14 -4.10
C PHE A 114 5.40 3.44 -4.89
N PRO A 115 5.86 3.59 -6.14
CA PRO A 115 5.51 4.77 -6.93
C PRO A 115 4.01 4.87 -7.24
N ARG A 116 3.30 3.74 -7.38
CA ARG A 116 1.84 3.72 -7.56
C ARG A 116 1.13 4.22 -6.31
N THR A 117 1.52 3.74 -5.14
CA THR A 117 0.99 4.24 -3.85
C THR A 117 1.29 5.72 -3.66
N ALA A 118 2.53 6.15 -3.93
CA ALA A 118 2.90 7.56 -3.85
C ALA A 118 2.03 8.44 -4.78
N ARG A 119 1.75 7.96 -5.99
CA ARG A 119 0.83 8.63 -6.91
C ARG A 119 -0.58 8.72 -6.31
N ALA A 120 -1.12 7.62 -5.77
CA ALA A 120 -2.45 7.61 -5.18
C ALA A 120 -2.58 8.62 -4.02
N ILE A 121 -1.55 8.75 -3.18
CA ILE A 121 -1.52 9.74 -2.09
C ILE A 121 -1.48 11.17 -2.64
N LEU A 122 -0.65 11.45 -3.66
CA LEU A 122 -0.61 12.77 -4.29
C LEU A 122 -1.95 13.15 -4.95
N GLU A 123 -2.53 12.23 -5.72
CA GLU A 123 -3.84 12.44 -6.38
C GLU A 123 -4.96 12.67 -5.35
N ALA A 124 -4.98 11.89 -4.25
CA ALA A 124 -5.94 12.08 -3.17
C ALA A 124 -5.85 13.48 -2.53
N ALA A 125 -4.64 14.01 -2.43
CA ALA A 125 -4.38 15.34 -1.89
C ALA A 125 -4.60 16.48 -2.92
N GLY A 126 -4.95 16.18 -4.17
CA GLY A 126 -5.10 17.16 -5.24
C GLY A 126 -3.76 17.75 -5.69
N VAL A 127 -2.68 16.98 -5.60
CA VAL A 127 -1.32 17.38 -5.99
C VAL A 127 -0.89 16.63 -7.24
N ASP A 128 -0.57 17.35 -8.31
CA ASP A 128 -0.08 16.74 -9.56
C ASP A 128 1.16 15.88 -9.31
N ALA A 129 1.12 14.63 -9.76
CA ALA A 129 2.19 13.65 -9.60
C ALA A 129 3.33 13.86 -10.62
N THR A 130 3.92 15.07 -10.65
CA THR A 130 5.12 15.35 -11.46
C THR A 130 6.30 14.48 -11.01
N SER A 131 7.29 14.26 -11.89
CA SER A 131 8.42 13.38 -11.58
C SER A 131 9.14 13.71 -10.27
N PRO A 132 9.48 14.98 -9.95
CA PRO A 132 10.10 15.33 -8.66
C PRO A 132 9.22 14.98 -7.45
N ARG A 133 7.92 15.30 -7.53
CA ARG A 133 6.96 15.04 -6.45
C ARG A 133 6.73 13.54 -6.25
N LEU A 134 6.62 12.78 -7.35
CA LEU A 134 6.44 11.34 -7.29
C LEU A 134 7.66 10.63 -6.67
N ILE A 135 8.88 11.02 -7.05
CA ILE A 135 10.11 10.49 -6.46
C ILE A 135 10.17 10.82 -4.97
N ALA A 136 9.90 12.07 -4.61
CA ALA A 136 9.94 12.50 -3.21
C ALA A 136 8.88 11.78 -2.36
N MET A 137 7.63 11.70 -2.85
CA MET A 137 6.56 11.00 -2.14
C MET A 137 6.81 9.48 -2.04
N THR A 138 7.42 8.89 -3.07
CA THR A 138 7.84 7.48 -3.00
C THR A 138 8.84 7.25 -1.87
N ALA A 139 9.82 8.14 -1.72
CA ALA A 139 10.79 8.04 -0.62
C ALA A 139 10.15 8.23 0.76
N VAL A 140 9.20 9.18 0.89
CA VAL A 140 8.38 9.36 2.09
C VAL A 140 7.64 8.08 2.41
N TRP A 141 6.89 7.53 1.45
CA TRP A 141 6.10 6.31 1.64
C TRP A 141 6.95 5.11 2.07
N VAL A 142 8.07 4.86 1.39
CA VAL A 142 8.98 3.75 1.74
C VAL A 142 9.45 3.87 3.18
N ARG A 143 9.82 5.07 3.62
CA ARG A 143 10.27 5.29 4.99
C ARG A 143 9.15 5.10 6.01
N CYS A 144 7.96 5.64 5.74
CA CYS A 144 6.80 5.48 6.61
C CYS A 144 6.38 4.01 6.75
N ALA A 145 6.37 3.25 5.65
CA ALA A 145 6.08 1.82 5.68
C ALA A 145 7.11 1.00 6.49
N GLN A 146 8.39 1.40 6.48
CA GLN A 146 9.41 0.79 7.33
C GLN A 146 9.15 1.07 8.82
N VAL A 147 8.84 2.32 9.18
CA VAL A 147 8.52 2.69 10.57
C VAL A 147 7.25 1.97 11.03
N TRP A 148 6.21 1.97 10.20
CA TRP A 148 4.96 1.27 10.49
C TRP A 148 5.18 -0.22 10.79
N ARG A 149 6.01 -0.91 10.03
CA ARG A 149 6.31 -2.33 10.26
C ARG A 149 6.82 -2.60 11.69
N ASP A 150 7.64 -1.68 12.19
CA ASP A 150 8.32 -1.80 13.49
C ASP A 150 7.57 -1.04 14.62
N ASP A 151 6.42 -0.42 14.31
CA ASP A 151 5.57 0.31 15.25
C ASP A 151 4.45 -0.58 15.78
N THR A 152 4.67 -1.20 16.93
CA THR A 152 3.73 -2.15 17.56
C THR A 152 2.70 -1.48 18.47
N GLY A 153 2.66 -0.15 18.52
CA GLY A 153 1.79 0.64 19.38
C GLY A 153 0.58 1.24 18.68
N ALA A 154 0.15 2.39 19.16
CA ALA A 154 -1.00 3.14 18.63
C ALA A 154 -0.66 4.02 17.40
N LEU A 155 0.27 3.60 16.55
CA LEU A 155 0.74 4.31 15.36
C LEU A 155 1.40 5.68 15.62
N ASN A 156 1.71 6.01 16.87
CA ASN A 156 2.27 7.32 17.22
C ASN A 156 3.61 7.61 16.53
N ARG A 157 4.48 6.59 16.42
CA ARG A 157 5.76 6.71 15.71
C ARG A 157 5.57 6.87 14.21
N THR A 158 4.62 6.13 13.66
CA THR A 158 4.25 6.18 12.24
C THR A 158 3.66 7.55 11.90
N MET A 159 2.73 8.07 12.70
CA MET A 159 2.15 9.40 12.53
C MET A 159 3.22 10.50 12.57
N ALA A 160 4.10 10.47 13.58
CA ALA A 160 5.18 11.43 13.71
C ALA A 160 6.17 11.38 12.51
N GLU A 161 6.48 10.17 12.02
CA GLU A 161 7.36 10.01 10.85
C GLU A 161 6.70 10.54 9.57
N ILE A 162 5.39 10.28 9.34
CA ILE A 162 4.67 10.82 8.19
C ILE A 162 4.73 12.35 8.20
N ASP A 163 4.34 12.98 9.31
CA ASP A 163 4.35 14.44 9.46
C ASP A 163 5.74 15.03 9.19
N LEU A 164 6.77 14.46 9.83
CA LEU A 164 8.15 14.90 9.65
C LEU A 164 8.61 14.79 8.20
N ARG A 165 8.33 13.67 7.52
CA ARG A 165 8.78 13.45 6.14
C ARG A 165 8.05 14.31 5.14
N LEU A 166 6.76 14.56 5.34
CA LEU A 166 5.99 15.48 4.51
C LEU A 166 6.51 16.91 4.63
N LYS A 167 6.83 17.40 5.83
CA LYS A 167 7.46 18.70 6.05
C LYS A 167 8.80 18.81 5.31
N GLN A 168 9.66 17.81 5.46
CA GLN A 168 10.95 17.76 4.75
C GLN A 168 10.79 17.71 3.23
N MET A 169 9.81 16.96 2.73
CA MET A 169 9.48 16.89 1.31
C MET A 169 9.08 18.28 0.78
N ARG A 170 8.16 18.96 1.47
CA ARG A 170 7.70 20.30 1.10
C ARG A 170 8.85 21.31 1.00
N GLU A 171 9.72 21.33 2.02
CA GLU A 171 10.90 22.21 2.04
C GLU A 171 11.86 21.95 0.86
N ARG A 172 12.17 20.68 0.60
CA ARG A 172 13.08 20.30 -0.49
C ARG A 172 12.51 20.64 -1.86
N LEU A 173 11.25 20.30 -2.09
CA LEU A 173 10.57 20.61 -3.35
C LEU A 173 10.42 22.12 -3.57
N GLY A 174 10.16 22.88 -2.51
CA GLY A 174 10.12 24.35 -2.56
C GLY A 174 11.45 24.95 -3.03
N LYS A 175 12.59 24.46 -2.49
CA LYS A 175 13.94 24.87 -2.93
C LYS A 175 14.26 24.53 -4.38
N MET A 176 13.60 23.52 -4.94
CA MET A 176 13.77 23.06 -6.33
C MET A 176 12.78 23.69 -7.30
N GLY A 177 11.89 24.59 -6.84
CA GLY A 177 10.83 25.17 -7.66
C GLY A 177 9.72 24.17 -8.04
N ALA A 178 9.65 23.01 -7.37
CA ALA A 178 8.66 21.95 -7.59
C ALA A 178 7.65 21.84 -6.42
N GLY A 179 7.55 22.87 -5.57
CA GLY A 179 6.65 22.95 -4.44
C GLY A 179 5.16 22.90 -4.82
N PHE A 180 4.29 22.76 -3.82
CA PHE A 180 2.82 22.77 -3.93
C PHE A 180 2.22 23.48 -2.73
#